data_540e594fd41c312a3fb3657e7532e7ca
#
_entry.id   540e594fd41c312a3fb3657e7532e7ca
#
_cell.length_a   1.000
_cell.length_b   1.000
_cell.length_c   1.000
_cell.angle_alpha   90.00
_cell.angle_beta   90.00
_cell.angle_gamma   90.00
#
_symmetry.space_group_name_H-M   'P 1'
#
loop_
_entity.id
_entity.type
_entity.pdbx_description
1 polymer ?
#
loop_
_entity_poly.entity_id
_entity_poly.type
_entity_poly.pdbx_seq_one_letter_code
_entity_poly.pdbx_strand_id
1 'polypeptide(L)'
;MTIIRHESSSDMLVQFQDEHAAIVHTTYSNFLNGHVKNPYDISVFGVGYLGEGVYMSKISGKSTPEYLMWMSMLQRCYSEKWKFKFPAYYGICSVCNEWLNFQNFAKWYHSHYYETSERLHLDKDILIPGNTLYSPDTCVLVPQRINMLFTGRNKADIMDIRYAEHIRHIADEYRNIIPMYVYDALIRRTLCANKHQNDK
;
A
#
# COMPACT_ATOMS: atom_id res chain seq x y z
N MET A 1 -7.98 -28.26 -11.44
CA MET A 1 -8.10 -28.48 -9.98
C MET A 1 -8.33 -29.96 -9.68
N THR A 2 -7.78 -30.47 -8.59
CA THR A 2 -8.02 -31.84 -8.09
C THR A 2 -8.67 -31.74 -6.72
N ILE A 3 -9.69 -32.59 -6.47
CA ILE A 3 -10.31 -32.71 -5.14
C ILE A 3 -9.32 -33.50 -4.27
N ILE A 4 -8.91 -32.92 -3.14
CA ILE A 4 -8.05 -33.58 -2.14
C ILE A 4 -8.82 -34.04 -0.90
N ARG A 5 -9.97 -33.42 -0.61
CA ARG A 5 -10.87 -33.83 0.47
C ARG A 5 -12.30 -33.40 0.15
N HIS A 6 -13.28 -34.31 0.37
CA HIS A 6 -14.70 -33.99 0.22
C HIS A 6 -15.47 -34.68 1.39
N GLU A 7 -15.85 -33.90 2.38
CA GLU A 7 -16.58 -34.40 3.54
C GLU A 7 -18.09 -34.14 3.44
N SER A 8 -18.47 -33.01 2.81
CA SER A 8 -19.88 -32.67 2.56
C SER A 8 -20.01 -31.72 1.38
N SER A 9 -21.24 -31.41 0.99
CA SER A 9 -21.50 -30.42 -0.07
C SER A 9 -20.98 -29.01 0.26
N SER A 10 -20.77 -28.70 1.54
CA SER A 10 -20.24 -27.42 2.02
C SER A 10 -18.80 -27.48 2.50
N ASP A 11 -18.19 -28.68 2.55
CA ASP A 11 -16.82 -28.88 3.02
C ASP A 11 -16.02 -29.72 2.02
N MET A 12 -15.24 -29.03 1.22
CA MET A 12 -14.38 -29.59 0.19
C MET A 12 -13.06 -28.82 0.13
N LEU A 13 -11.95 -29.52 0.02
CA LEU A 13 -10.64 -28.97 -0.31
C LEU A 13 -10.27 -29.36 -1.73
N VAL A 14 -9.87 -28.37 -2.53
CA VAL A 14 -9.38 -28.57 -3.87
C VAL A 14 -7.97 -27.96 -4.02
N GLN A 15 -7.15 -28.59 -4.86
CA GLN A 15 -5.83 -28.12 -5.18
C GLN A 15 -5.77 -27.67 -6.63
N PHE A 16 -5.23 -26.48 -6.88
CA PHE A 16 -4.92 -26.02 -8.23
C PHE A 16 -3.73 -26.80 -8.82
N GLN A 17 -3.70 -26.96 -10.14
CA GLN A 17 -2.69 -27.73 -10.86
C GLN A 17 -1.68 -26.83 -11.59
N ASP A 18 -1.42 -25.66 -11.01
CA ASP A 18 -0.39 -24.72 -11.45
C ASP A 18 0.88 -24.84 -10.59
N GLU A 19 1.86 -23.97 -10.85
CA GLU A 19 3.13 -23.93 -10.13
C GLU A 19 2.99 -23.64 -8.63
N HIS A 20 1.91 -22.97 -8.23
CA HIS A 20 1.66 -22.64 -6.82
C HIS A 20 0.98 -23.77 -6.05
N ALA A 21 0.26 -24.64 -6.76
CA ALA A 21 -0.48 -25.77 -6.20
C ALA A 21 -1.38 -25.37 -4.99
N ALA A 22 -1.99 -24.18 -5.06
CA ALA A 22 -2.78 -23.60 -3.99
C ALA A 22 -3.92 -24.51 -3.56
N ILE A 23 -4.14 -24.64 -2.24
CA ILE A 23 -5.23 -25.44 -1.65
C ILE A 23 -6.33 -24.49 -1.17
N VAL A 24 -7.54 -24.68 -1.69
CA VAL A 24 -8.68 -23.80 -1.39
C VAL A 24 -9.83 -24.61 -0.80
N HIS A 25 -10.36 -24.11 0.32
CA HIS A 25 -11.62 -24.59 0.87
C HIS A 25 -12.80 -24.03 0.07
N THR A 26 -13.72 -24.89 -0.34
CA THR A 26 -14.84 -24.52 -1.20
C THR A 26 -16.06 -25.40 -0.98
N THR A 27 -17.15 -25.10 -1.68
CA THR A 27 -18.34 -25.96 -1.73
C THR A 27 -18.35 -26.78 -3.02
N TYR A 28 -19.04 -27.90 -2.99
CA TYR A 28 -19.25 -28.76 -4.16
C TYR A 28 -19.90 -27.98 -5.33
N SER A 29 -20.87 -27.11 -5.01
CA SER A 29 -21.52 -26.26 -6.02
C SER A 29 -20.54 -25.31 -6.70
N ASN A 30 -19.68 -24.62 -5.92
CA ASN A 30 -18.67 -23.72 -6.48
C ASN A 30 -17.66 -24.48 -7.36
N PHE A 31 -17.29 -25.69 -6.95
CA PHE A 31 -16.38 -26.53 -7.73
C PHE A 31 -16.99 -26.91 -9.07
N LEU A 32 -18.25 -27.43 -9.09
CA LEU A 32 -18.94 -27.83 -10.31
C LEU A 32 -19.16 -26.65 -11.28
N ASN A 33 -19.47 -25.48 -10.75
CA ASN A 33 -19.76 -24.29 -11.55
C ASN A 33 -18.50 -23.49 -11.95
N GLY A 34 -17.29 -23.95 -11.61
CA GLY A 34 -16.05 -23.23 -11.91
C GLY A 34 -15.89 -21.91 -11.15
N HIS A 35 -16.54 -21.75 -10.01
CA HIS A 35 -16.50 -20.51 -9.22
C HIS A 35 -15.38 -20.50 -8.15
N VAL A 36 -14.57 -21.55 -8.07
CA VAL A 36 -13.40 -21.60 -7.19
C VAL A 36 -12.31 -20.71 -7.77
N LYS A 37 -11.91 -19.69 -7.02
CA LYS A 37 -10.88 -18.75 -7.45
C LYS A 37 -9.51 -19.18 -6.94
N ASN A 38 -8.53 -19.14 -7.83
CA ASN A 38 -7.14 -19.32 -7.45
C ASN A 38 -6.65 -18.04 -6.75
N PRO A 39 -6.08 -18.11 -5.53
CA PRO A 39 -5.55 -16.93 -4.85
C PRO A 39 -4.39 -16.26 -5.61
N TYR A 40 -3.73 -16.97 -6.52
CA TYR A 40 -2.64 -16.45 -7.36
C TYR A 40 -3.10 -15.88 -8.71
N ASP A 41 -4.41 -15.98 -9.03
CA ASP A 41 -4.93 -15.32 -10.23
C ASP A 41 -4.77 -13.81 -10.15
N ILE A 42 -4.18 -13.21 -11.19
CA ILE A 42 -4.08 -11.76 -11.32
C ILE A 42 -5.49 -11.19 -11.51
N SER A 43 -6.02 -10.59 -10.45
CA SER A 43 -7.42 -10.15 -10.37
C SER A 43 -7.60 -8.68 -10.03
N VAL A 44 -6.54 -7.97 -9.65
CA VAL A 44 -6.61 -6.57 -9.19
C VAL A 44 -5.77 -5.68 -10.08
N PHE A 45 -6.44 -4.81 -10.84
CA PHE A 45 -5.83 -3.84 -11.79
C PHE A 45 -4.82 -4.44 -12.77
N GLY A 46 -4.98 -5.73 -13.13
CA GLY A 46 -4.14 -6.42 -14.11
C GLY A 46 -2.75 -6.81 -13.61
N VAL A 47 -2.45 -6.63 -12.33
CA VAL A 47 -1.12 -6.93 -11.74
C VAL A 47 -1.20 -7.60 -10.38
N GLY A 48 -2.18 -7.27 -9.55
CA GLY A 48 -2.27 -7.73 -8.18
C GLY A 48 -3.05 -9.03 -8.01
N TYR A 49 -2.69 -9.82 -7.02
CA TYR A 49 -3.37 -11.06 -6.62
C TYR A 49 -3.42 -11.19 -5.10
N LEU A 50 -4.35 -12.02 -4.59
CA LEU A 50 -4.59 -12.11 -3.15
C LEU A 50 -3.52 -12.90 -2.40
N GLY A 51 -2.97 -13.96 -3.01
CA GLY A 51 -2.06 -14.88 -2.35
C GLY A 51 -2.71 -15.75 -1.29
N GLU A 52 -1.97 -16.74 -0.79
CA GLU A 52 -2.33 -17.55 0.37
C GLU A 52 -1.72 -16.96 1.64
N GLY A 53 -2.52 -16.87 2.72
CA GLY A 53 -2.05 -16.38 4.01
C GLY A 53 -3.20 -16.05 4.94
N VAL A 54 -2.87 -15.40 6.06
CA VAL A 54 -3.80 -15.15 7.17
C VAL A 54 -4.59 -13.85 7.05
N TYR A 55 -4.15 -12.96 6.17
CA TYR A 55 -4.76 -11.63 6.04
C TYR A 55 -5.98 -11.67 5.13
N MET A 56 -7.11 -11.24 5.67
CA MET A 56 -8.38 -11.25 4.97
C MET A 56 -8.59 -9.95 4.19
N SER A 57 -9.00 -10.03 2.93
CA SER A 57 -9.37 -8.84 2.14
C SER A 57 -10.70 -8.24 2.63
N LYS A 58 -11.56 -9.06 3.25
CA LYS A 58 -12.85 -8.65 3.83
C LYS A 58 -13.11 -9.37 5.15
N ILE A 59 -13.71 -8.64 6.10
CA ILE A 59 -14.23 -9.18 7.36
C ILE A 59 -15.70 -8.73 7.48
N SER A 60 -16.61 -9.68 7.72
CA SER A 60 -18.07 -9.42 7.80
C SER A 60 -18.61 -8.60 6.60
N GLY A 61 -18.14 -8.91 5.39
CA GLY A 61 -18.56 -8.27 4.14
C GLY A 61 -17.92 -6.89 3.85
N LYS A 62 -17.16 -6.33 4.80
CA LYS A 62 -16.47 -5.04 4.64
C LYS A 62 -14.99 -5.26 4.32
N SER A 63 -14.47 -4.49 3.37
CA SER A 63 -13.04 -4.53 3.04
C SER A 63 -12.20 -4.04 4.21
N THR A 64 -11.08 -4.72 4.45
CA THR A 64 -10.14 -4.36 5.52
C THR A 64 -9.34 -3.09 5.16
N PRO A 65 -8.84 -2.32 6.15
CA PRO A 65 -8.07 -1.10 5.88
C PRO A 65 -6.82 -1.34 5.02
N GLU A 66 -6.05 -2.40 5.31
CA GLU A 66 -4.88 -2.81 4.55
C GLU A 66 -5.23 -3.17 3.10
N TYR A 67 -6.34 -3.87 2.89
CA TYR A 67 -6.79 -4.20 1.54
C TYR A 67 -7.20 -2.96 0.74
N LEU A 68 -7.91 -2.02 1.36
CA LEU A 68 -8.29 -0.75 0.73
C LEU A 68 -7.05 0.10 0.38
N MET A 69 -6.05 0.11 1.26
CA MET A 69 -4.79 0.83 1.02
C MET A 69 -4.02 0.21 -0.14
N TRP A 70 -3.87 -1.12 -0.14
CA TRP A 70 -3.24 -1.87 -1.22
C TRP A 70 -3.95 -1.68 -2.57
N MET A 71 -5.26 -1.83 -2.61
CA MET A 71 -6.06 -1.55 -3.81
C MET A 71 -5.86 -0.11 -4.32
N SER A 72 -5.87 0.88 -3.41
CA SER A 72 -5.68 2.28 -3.78
C SER A 72 -4.29 2.55 -4.36
N MET A 73 -3.25 1.89 -3.86
CA MET A 73 -1.89 1.94 -4.40
C MET A 73 -1.85 1.39 -5.83
N LEU A 74 -2.34 0.17 -6.04
CA LEU A 74 -2.38 -0.45 -7.37
C LEU A 74 -3.25 0.34 -8.36
N GLN A 75 -4.40 0.84 -7.91
CA GLN A 75 -5.30 1.65 -8.73
C GLN A 75 -4.60 2.89 -9.29
N ARG A 76 -3.85 3.60 -8.45
CA ARG A 76 -3.12 4.81 -8.87
C ARG A 76 -2.06 4.50 -9.93
N CYS A 77 -1.35 3.39 -9.78
CA CYS A 77 -0.24 3.02 -10.67
C CYS A 77 -0.71 2.39 -11.99
N TYR A 78 -1.76 1.55 -11.95
CA TYR A 78 -2.05 0.62 -13.05
C TYR A 78 -3.47 0.73 -13.63
N SER A 79 -4.39 1.48 -13.01
CA SER A 79 -5.76 1.54 -13.55
C SER A 79 -5.87 2.58 -14.66
N GLU A 80 -6.03 2.13 -15.90
CA GLU A 80 -6.27 3.00 -17.07
C GLU A 80 -7.51 3.88 -16.89
N LYS A 81 -8.58 3.35 -16.30
CA LYS A 81 -9.81 4.09 -16.02
C LYS A 81 -9.56 5.34 -15.18
N TRP A 82 -8.55 5.32 -14.30
CA TRP A 82 -8.24 6.38 -13.35
C TRP A 82 -7.03 7.23 -13.73
N LYS A 83 -6.42 7.01 -14.91
CA LYS A 83 -5.22 7.72 -15.36
C LYS A 83 -5.35 9.25 -15.33
N PHE A 84 -6.51 9.78 -15.71
CA PHE A 84 -6.75 11.23 -15.70
C PHE A 84 -6.90 11.81 -14.29
N LYS A 85 -7.32 10.99 -13.31
CA LYS A 85 -7.40 11.40 -11.90
C LYS A 85 -6.04 11.36 -11.22
N PHE A 86 -5.16 10.46 -11.64
CA PHE A 86 -3.85 10.22 -11.04
C PHE A 86 -2.69 10.35 -12.06
N PRO A 87 -2.58 11.48 -12.78
CA PRO A 87 -1.60 11.64 -13.87
C PRO A 87 -0.15 11.58 -13.37
N ALA A 88 0.10 11.89 -12.09
CA ALA A 88 1.43 11.80 -11.47
C ALA A 88 1.83 10.39 -11.06
N TYR A 89 0.94 9.40 -11.23
CA TYR A 89 1.18 8.01 -10.80
C TYR A 89 1.09 7.02 -11.97
N TYR A 90 0.05 7.14 -12.80
CA TYR A 90 -0.19 6.19 -13.89
C TYR A 90 0.94 6.25 -14.93
N GLY A 91 1.59 5.09 -15.16
CA GLY A 91 2.71 4.99 -16.09
C GLY A 91 4.03 5.61 -15.60
N ILE A 92 4.03 6.22 -14.39
CA ILE A 92 5.21 6.84 -13.77
C ILE A 92 5.61 6.05 -12.52
N CYS A 93 4.65 5.74 -11.67
CA CYS A 93 4.89 4.98 -10.45
C CYS A 93 4.65 3.49 -10.66
N SER A 94 5.43 2.69 -9.96
CA SER A 94 5.32 1.23 -9.94
C SER A 94 5.27 0.69 -8.52
N VAL A 95 4.90 -0.57 -8.40
CA VAL A 95 4.87 -1.32 -7.14
C VAL A 95 5.86 -2.47 -7.27
N CYS A 96 6.66 -2.75 -6.23
CA CYS A 96 7.59 -3.85 -6.22
C CYS A 96 6.85 -5.21 -6.36
N ASN A 97 7.52 -6.20 -6.93
CA ASN A 97 6.91 -7.51 -7.17
C ASN A 97 6.37 -8.17 -5.89
N GLU A 98 7.05 -7.97 -4.77
CA GLU A 98 6.62 -8.51 -3.47
C GLU A 98 5.22 -8.01 -3.09
N TRP A 99 4.91 -6.73 -3.34
CA TRP A 99 3.63 -6.11 -2.98
C TRP A 99 2.53 -6.28 -4.04
N LEU A 100 2.79 -6.95 -5.15
CA LEU A 100 1.72 -7.41 -6.03
C LEU A 100 0.90 -8.52 -5.36
N ASN A 101 1.50 -9.26 -4.41
CA ASN A 101 0.82 -10.16 -3.49
C ASN A 101 0.25 -9.40 -2.29
N PHE A 102 -1.08 -9.44 -2.10
CA PHE A 102 -1.75 -8.78 -0.98
C PHE A 102 -1.25 -9.26 0.38
N GLN A 103 -0.94 -10.56 0.55
CA GLN A 103 -0.47 -11.10 1.83
C GLN A 103 0.84 -10.42 2.28
N ASN A 104 1.76 -10.19 1.36
CA ASN A 104 3.04 -9.55 1.65
C ASN A 104 2.85 -8.08 2.03
N PHE A 105 2.00 -7.35 1.29
CA PHE A 105 1.66 -5.98 1.64
C PHE A 105 0.96 -5.91 3.01
N ALA A 106 -0.01 -6.77 3.28
CA ALA A 106 -0.73 -6.80 4.54
C ALA A 106 0.20 -7.12 5.73
N LYS A 107 1.13 -8.07 5.56
CA LYS A 107 2.17 -8.36 6.55
C LYS A 107 2.99 -7.11 6.88
N TRP A 108 3.47 -6.41 5.85
CA TRP A 108 4.19 -5.15 6.03
C TRP A 108 3.33 -4.09 6.71
N TYR A 109 2.07 -3.92 6.28
CA TYR A 109 1.12 -2.98 6.88
C TYR A 109 0.98 -3.22 8.39
N HIS A 110 0.72 -4.44 8.82
CA HIS A 110 0.54 -4.77 10.23
C HIS A 110 1.82 -4.60 11.06
N SER A 111 3.00 -4.83 10.47
CA SER A 111 4.27 -4.61 11.16
C SER A 111 4.66 -3.14 11.31
N HIS A 112 4.05 -2.24 10.52
CA HIS A 112 4.31 -0.80 10.53
C HIS A 112 3.12 0.03 11.02
N TYR A 113 2.00 -0.63 11.30
CA TYR A 113 0.81 0.04 11.82
C TYR A 113 1.06 0.56 13.26
N TYR A 114 0.58 1.75 13.52
CA TYR A 114 0.52 2.34 14.85
C TYR A 114 -0.80 3.08 15.03
N GLU A 115 -1.26 3.18 16.28
CA GLU A 115 -2.52 3.85 16.59
C GLU A 115 -2.36 5.37 16.52
N THR A 116 -3.34 6.02 15.91
CA THR A 116 -3.46 7.47 15.81
C THR A 116 -4.94 7.83 15.69
N SER A 117 -5.29 9.06 16.09
CA SER A 117 -6.65 9.59 15.92
C SER A 117 -7.02 9.85 14.45
N GLU A 118 -6.05 9.87 13.55
CA GLU A 118 -6.23 10.10 12.13
C GLU A 118 -6.09 8.80 11.32
N ARG A 119 -6.66 8.81 10.13
CA ARG A 119 -6.42 7.73 9.17
C ARG A 119 -4.96 7.75 8.72
N LEU A 120 -4.32 6.57 8.76
CA LEU A 120 -2.99 6.39 8.17
C LEU A 120 -3.07 6.31 6.65
N HIS A 121 -2.12 6.96 6.00
CA HIS A 121 -1.90 6.98 4.55
C HIS A 121 -0.55 6.35 4.22
N LEU A 122 -0.48 5.67 3.09
CA LEU A 122 0.77 5.16 2.53
C LEU A 122 1.44 6.28 1.73
N ASP A 123 2.63 6.67 2.16
CA ASP A 123 3.47 7.64 1.46
C ASP A 123 4.76 6.97 0.96
N LYS A 124 5.23 7.34 -0.24
CA LYS A 124 6.45 6.82 -0.88
C LYS A 124 7.53 7.89 -1.09
N ASP A 125 7.19 9.17 -0.81
CA ASP A 125 8.03 10.32 -1.12
C ASP A 125 8.73 10.89 0.12
N ILE A 126 8.25 10.58 1.34
CA ILE A 126 8.81 11.10 2.60
C ILE A 126 10.24 10.62 2.81
N LEU A 127 10.51 9.31 2.68
CA LEU A 127 11.85 8.75 2.88
C LEU A 127 12.78 9.14 1.73
N ILE A 128 12.30 9.07 0.50
CA ILE A 128 13.08 9.30 -0.71
C ILE A 128 12.32 10.31 -1.59
N PRO A 129 12.75 11.57 -1.63
CA PRO A 129 12.12 12.60 -2.46
C PRO A 129 12.08 12.21 -3.95
N GLY A 130 10.90 12.36 -4.57
CA GLY A 130 10.72 12.05 -5.99
C GLY A 130 10.71 10.56 -6.32
N ASN A 131 10.63 9.70 -5.31
CA ASN A 131 10.55 8.25 -5.52
C ASN A 131 9.28 7.86 -6.32
N THR A 132 9.45 6.92 -7.25
CA THR A 132 8.38 6.39 -8.10
C THR A 132 8.03 4.93 -7.79
N LEU A 133 8.75 4.27 -6.87
CA LEU A 133 8.55 2.87 -6.51
C LEU A 133 7.86 2.75 -5.14
N TYR A 134 6.75 2.02 -5.09
CA TYR A 134 6.17 1.55 -3.84
C TYR A 134 6.84 0.23 -3.41
N SER A 135 7.51 0.23 -2.27
CA SER A 135 8.19 -0.95 -1.71
C SER A 135 8.28 -0.86 -0.18
N PRO A 136 8.60 -1.98 0.51
CA PRO A 136 8.85 -1.98 1.96
C PRO A 136 9.90 -0.95 2.39
N ASP A 137 10.94 -0.73 1.58
CA ASP A 137 12.08 0.12 1.92
C ASP A 137 11.83 1.60 1.64
N THR A 138 10.84 1.93 0.81
CA THR A 138 10.62 3.31 0.35
C THR A 138 9.35 3.93 0.93
N CYS A 139 8.45 3.11 1.47
CA CYS A 139 7.15 3.57 1.95
C CYS A 139 7.07 3.67 3.47
N VAL A 140 6.22 4.59 3.91
CA VAL A 140 5.87 4.77 5.32
C VAL A 140 4.36 4.91 5.48
N LEU A 141 3.85 4.53 6.65
CA LEU A 141 2.50 4.89 7.09
C LEU A 141 2.57 6.20 7.86
N VAL A 142 1.77 7.18 7.49
CA VAL A 142 1.72 8.48 8.15
C VAL A 142 0.30 8.98 8.31
N PRO A 143 -0.03 9.77 9.36
CA PRO A 143 -1.29 10.47 9.49
C PRO A 143 -1.60 11.31 8.26
N GLN A 144 -2.88 11.47 7.95
CA GLN A 144 -3.33 12.22 6.77
C GLN A 144 -2.72 13.62 6.71
N ARG A 145 -2.63 14.33 7.83
CA ARG A 145 -2.10 15.69 7.88
C ARG A 145 -0.63 15.74 7.45
N ILE A 146 0.18 14.75 7.85
CA ILE A 146 1.58 14.65 7.40
C ILE A 146 1.65 14.33 5.90
N ASN A 147 0.84 13.37 5.42
CA ASN A 147 0.82 13.02 4.00
C ASN A 147 0.46 14.23 3.12
N MET A 148 -0.41 15.11 3.59
CA MET A 148 -0.81 16.32 2.86
C MET A 148 0.33 17.33 2.66
N LEU A 149 1.36 17.33 3.50
CA LEU A 149 2.55 18.17 3.33
C LEU A 149 3.32 17.87 2.02
N PHE A 150 3.17 16.68 1.46
CA PHE A 150 3.92 16.23 0.28
C PHE A 150 3.02 15.99 -0.93
N THR A 151 1.74 16.37 -0.86
CA THR A 151 0.78 16.24 -1.97
C THR A 151 0.57 17.56 -2.71
N GLY A 152 0.30 17.51 -4.01
CA GLY A 152 -0.05 18.69 -4.81
C GLY A 152 1.14 19.50 -5.33
N ARG A 153 0.90 20.81 -5.57
CA ARG A 153 1.90 21.78 -6.11
C ARG A 153 3.08 22.03 -5.18
N ASN A 154 2.97 21.64 -3.91
CA ASN A 154 4.02 21.73 -2.89
C ASN A 154 5.04 20.60 -2.98
N LYS A 155 5.07 19.85 -4.07
CA LYS A 155 6.21 18.96 -4.38
C LYS A 155 7.45 19.85 -4.51
N ALA A 156 8.16 19.93 -3.41
CA ALA A 156 9.21 20.90 -3.19
C ALA A 156 10.47 20.58 -3.97
N ASP A 157 10.53 21.05 -5.21
CA ASP A 157 11.81 21.46 -5.80
C ASP A 157 12.25 22.83 -5.23
N ILE A 158 11.34 23.57 -4.57
CA ILE A 158 11.63 24.84 -3.90
C ILE A 158 10.97 24.83 -2.53
N MET A 159 11.64 24.24 -1.55
CA MET A 159 11.25 24.36 -0.16
C MET A 159 11.71 25.73 0.35
N ASP A 160 10.79 26.71 0.44
CA ASP A 160 11.08 27.96 1.12
C ASP A 160 11.17 27.76 2.64
N ILE A 161 11.77 28.73 3.33
CA ILE A 161 11.99 28.68 4.80
C ILE A 161 10.67 28.54 5.55
N ARG A 162 9.61 29.26 5.15
CA ARG A 162 8.31 29.22 5.80
C ARG A 162 7.66 27.84 5.69
N TYR A 163 7.84 27.17 4.56
CA TYR A 163 7.33 25.83 4.39
C TYR A 163 8.14 24.80 5.18
N ALA A 164 9.47 24.98 5.27
CA ALA A 164 10.31 24.14 6.11
C ALA A 164 9.95 24.30 7.61
N GLU A 165 9.68 25.51 8.08
CA GLU A 165 9.20 25.78 9.45
C GLU A 165 7.83 25.14 9.69
N HIS A 166 6.92 25.21 8.73
CA HIS A 166 5.61 24.54 8.81
C HIS A 166 5.75 23.02 8.92
N ILE A 167 6.62 22.39 8.11
CA ILE A 167 6.90 20.95 8.22
C ILE A 167 7.44 20.60 9.61
N ARG A 168 8.39 21.38 10.14
CA ARG A 168 8.94 21.16 11.49
C ARG A 168 7.86 21.24 12.55
N HIS A 169 7.05 22.28 12.50
CA HIS A 169 5.96 22.47 13.45
C HIS A 169 5.01 21.27 13.45
N ILE A 170 4.57 20.82 12.28
CA ILE A 170 3.72 19.63 12.16
C ILE A 170 4.48 18.37 12.65
N ALA A 171 5.73 18.17 12.26
CA ALA A 171 6.52 17.01 12.71
C ALA A 171 6.63 16.97 14.24
N ASP A 172 6.86 18.13 14.89
CA ASP A 172 6.98 18.23 16.37
C ASP A 172 5.64 17.92 17.07
N GLU A 173 4.49 18.34 16.51
CA GLU A 173 3.18 17.96 17.03
C GLU A 173 2.98 16.43 17.03
N TYR A 174 3.53 15.73 16.04
CA TYR A 174 3.38 14.28 15.90
C TYR A 174 4.57 13.46 16.45
N ARG A 175 5.57 14.10 17.06
CA ARG A 175 6.82 13.48 17.49
C ARG A 175 6.64 12.23 18.35
N ASN A 176 5.64 12.22 19.22
CA ASN A 176 5.35 11.09 20.11
C ASN A 176 4.31 10.09 19.54
N ILE A 177 3.85 10.33 18.32
CA ILE A 177 2.82 9.52 17.64
C ILE A 177 3.44 8.71 16.52
N ILE A 178 4.26 9.36 15.67
CA ILE A 178 4.88 8.71 14.51
C ILE A 178 6.19 8.01 14.90
N PRO A 179 6.59 6.95 14.16
CA PRO A 179 7.90 6.33 14.36
C PRO A 179 9.04 7.34 14.21
N MET A 180 10.10 7.19 15.03
CA MET A 180 11.23 8.14 15.05
C MET A 180 11.90 8.28 13.68
N TYR A 181 12.05 7.19 12.92
CA TYR A 181 12.65 7.25 11.58
C TYR A 181 11.84 8.10 10.59
N VAL A 182 10.50 8.15 10.77
CA VAL A 182 9.62 9.03 9.97
C VAL A 182 9.83 10.48 10.39
N TYR A 183 9.87 10.76 11.70
CA TYR A 183 10.17 12.09 12.23
C TYR A 183 11.51 12.61 11.69
N ASP A 184 12.57 11.80 11.79
CA ASP A 184 13.90 12.15 11.28
C ASP A 184 13.90 12.41 9.77
N ALA A 185 13.11 11.65 8.98
CA ALA A 185 12.96 11.89 7.57
C ALA A 185 12.30 13.25 7.28
N LEU A 186 11.24 13.61 8.02
CA LEU A 186 10.58 14.90 7.91
C LEU A 186 11.55 16.04 8.22
N ILE A 187 12.31 15.94 9.32
CA ILE A 187 13.30 16.97 9.70
C ILE A 187 14.39 17.10 8.65
N ARG A 188 14.94 15.98 8.13
CA ARG A 188 15.95 16.02 7.04
C ARG A 188 15.44 16.77 5.80
N ARG A 189 14.15 16.61 5.44
CA ARG A 189 13.54 17.37 4.33
C ARG A 189 13.61 18.86 4.53
N THR A 190 13.56 19.35 5.77
CA THR A 190 13.62 20.79 6.07
C THR A 190 15.04 21.38 6.04
N LEU A 191 16.07 20.55 6.14
CA LEU A 191 17.47 21.03 6.14
C LEU A 191 17.94 21.48 4.75
N CYS A 192 17.35 20.96 3.68
CA CYS A 192 17.70 21.36 2.32
C CYS A 192 17.26 22.79 1.98
N ALA A 193 16.28 23.37 2.69
CA ALA A 193 15.83 24.75 2.49
C ALA A 193 16.90 25.80 2.83
N ASN A 194 17.82 25.49 3.76
CA ASN A 194 18.82 26.43 4.24
C ASN A 194 20.07 26.53 3.33
N LYS A 195 20.30 25.58 2.41
CA LYS A 195 21.48 25.59 1.54
C LYS A 195 21.39 26.58 0.37
N HIS A 196 20.20 26.93 -0.08
CA HIS A 196 20.01 27.84 -1.24
C HIS A 196 20.06 29.34 -0.87
N GLN A 197 20.22 29.70 0.41
CA GLN A 197 20.37 31.12 0.83
C GLN A 197 21.82 31.56 1.04
N ASN A 198 22.76 30.63 1.22
CA ASN A 198 24.17 31.00 1.44
C ASN A 198 24.98 31.16 0.15
N ASP A 199 24.35 30.89 -1.02
CA ASP A 199 24.98 31.00 -2.35
C ASP A 199 24.46 32.21 -3.17
N LYS A 200 23.91 33.25 -2.48
CA LYS A 200 23.51 34.51 -3.14
C LYS A 200 24.23 35.70 -2.47
#